data_780d108c56b6fde12556f7c29fcd8f65
#
_entry.id   780d108c56b6fde12556f7c29fcd8f65
#
_cell.length_a   1.000
_cell.length_b   1.000
_cell.length_c   1.000
_cell.angle_alpha   90.00
_cell.angle_beta   90.00
_cell.angle_gamma   90.00
#
_symmetry.space_group_name_H-M   'P 1'
#
loop_
_entity.id
_entity.type
_entity.pdbx_description
1 polymer ?
#
loop_
_entity_poly.entity_id
_entity_poly.type
_entity_poly.pdbx_seq_one_letter_code
_entity_poly.pdbx_strand_id
1 'polypeptide(L)'
;MFDAAHRLERYKGKCEKLHGHTYRVRVTVVGTPDEEGMVIDFVELKQLVNEKVLALLDHSYLNEIMPQPTAENIARWIWDRLEPVLKTEKRRLYEVTVWETADSFVSYRGEGHEGRTESEGQ
;
A
#
# COMPACT_ATOMS: atom_id res chain seq x y z
N MET A 1 -8.86 4.70 -2.25
CA MET A 1 -9.28 3.30 -2.50
C MET A 1 -9.07 2.93 -3.96
N PHE A 2 -8.89 1.68 -4.23
CA PHE A 2 -8.83 1.19 -5.61
C PHE A 2 -9.50 -0.18 -5.71
N ASP A 3 -10.07 -0.47 -6.87
CA ASP A 3 -10.67 -1.76 -7.16
C ASP A 3 -9.71 -2.56 -8.02
N ALA A 4 -9.45 -3.79 -7.65
CA ALA A 4 -8.56 -4.66 -8.40
C ALA A 4 -8.90 -6.12 -8.20
N ALA A 5 -8.49 -6.95 -9.14
CA ALA A 5 -8.64 -8.39 -9.07
C ALA A 5 -7.29 -9.05 -8.82
N HIS A 6 -7.31 -10.18 -8.12
CA HIS A 6 -6.12 -10.99 -7.92
C HIS A 6 -6.46 -12.47 -7.80
N ARG A 7 -5.42 -13.27 -7.93
CA ARG A 7 -5.46 -14.71 -7.66
C ARG A 7 -4.19 -15.07 -6.92
N LEU A 8 -4.31 -15.78 -5.81
CA LEU A 8 -3.16 -16.26 -5.06
C LEU A 8 -2.71 -17.60 -5.64
N GLU A 9 -1.48 -17.65 -6.11
CA GLU A 9 -0.87 -18.87 -6.58
C GLU A 9 -0.50 -19.73 -5.36
N ARG A 10 -0.86 -21.01 -5.41
CA ARG A 10 -0.53 -21.98 -4.35
C ARG A 10 -1.02 -21.61 -2.94
N TYR A 11 -2.16 -20.94 -2.85
CA TYR A 11 -2.76 -20.67 -1.56
C TYR A 11 -3.08 -21.99 -0.85
N LYS A 12 -2.44 -22.23 0.30
CA LYS A 12 -2.56 -23.50 1.05
C LYS A 12 -2.37 -24.74 0.16
N GLY A 13 -1.44 -24.68 -0.80
CA GLY A 13 -1.17 -25.76 -1.73
C GLY A 13 -2.14 -25.85 -2.91
N LYS A 14 -3.04 -24.90 -3.05
CA LYS A 14 -4.03 -24.82 -4.13
C LYS A 14 -3.96 -23.46 -4.81
N CYS A 15 -4.37 -23.39 -6.08
CA CYS A 15 -4.59 -22.11 -6.74
C CYS A 15 -5.94 -21.55 -6.29
N GLU A 16 -5.93 -20.34 -5.80
CA GLU A 16 -7.14 -19.63 -5.43
C GLU A 16 -7.84 -19.10 -6.68
N LYS A 17 -9.17 -19.08 -6.67
CA LYS A 17 -9.93 -18.53 -7.77
C LYS A 17 -9.72 -17.05 -7.90
N LEU A 18 -9.78 -16.55 -9.16
CA LEU A 18 -9.79 -15.13 -9.43
C LEU A 18 -10.97 -14.45 -8.71
N HIS A 19 -10.67 -13.39 -8.00
CA HIS A 19 -11.71 -12.57 -7.35
C HIS A 19 -11.22 -11.12 -7.22
N GLY A 20 -12.13 -10.24 -6.89
CA GLY A 20 -11.83 -8.83 -6.76
C GLY A 20 -12.13 -8.30 -5.36
N HIS A 21 -11.46 -7.21 -5.03
CA HIS A 21 -11.67 -6.48 -3.79
C HIS A 21 -11.64 -4.99 -4.06
N THR A 22 -12.28 -4.23 -3.19
CA THR A 22 -12.06 -2.80 -3.09
C THR A 22 -11.02 -2.59 -1.99
N TYR A 23 -9.80 -2.27 -2.41
CA TYR A 23 -8.70 -2.05 -1.49
C TYR A 23 -8.70 -0.63 -0.96
N ARG A 24 -8.37 -0.49 0.31
CA ARG A 24 -8.12 0.80 0.92
C ARG A 24 -6.64 0.90 1.26
N VAL A 25 -6.06 2.06 1.00
CA VAL A 25 -4.64 2.31 1.28
C VAL A 25 -4.50 3.52 2.18
N ARG A 26 -3.66 3.40 3.20
CA ARG A 26 -3.24 4.53 4.01
C ARG A 26 -1.72 4.67 3.91
N VAL A 27 -1.29 5.87 3.58
CA VAL A 27 0.13 6.22 3.49
C VAL A 27 0.45 7.19 4.61
N THR A 28 1.43 6.84 5.43
CA THR A 28 1.84 7.64 6.58
C THR A 28 3.27 8.17 6.35
N VAL A 29 3.41 9.47 6.40
CA VAL A 29 4.68 10.17 6.25
C VAL A 29 5.06 10.79 7.59
N VAL A 30 6.32 10.67 7.97
CA VAL A 30 6.84 11.23 9.21
C VAL A 30 7.98 12.20 8.89
N GLY A 31 8.11 13.25 9.68
CA GLY A 31 9.18 14.20 9.49
C GLY A 31 9.04 15.44 10.35
N THR A 32 9.87 16.42 10.05
CA THR A 32 9.87 17.73 10.73
C THR A 32 9.00 18.68 9.93
N PRO A 33 8.01 19.34 10.55
CA PRO A 33 7.22 20.36 9.84
C PRO A 33 8.10 21.46 9.29
N ASP A 34 7.75 21.97 8.11
CA ASP A 34 8.43 23.10 7.49
C ASP A 34 7.98 24.44 8.10
N GLU A 35 8.38 25.54 7.47
CA GLU A 35 8.05 26.90 7.93
C GLU A 35 6.54 27.15 7.95
N GLU A 36 5.79 26.45 7.11
CA GLU A 36 4.34 26.55 7.06
C GLU A 36 3.63 25.57 8.00
N GLY A 37 4.40 24.78 8.77
CA GLY A 37 3.87 23.82 9.74
C GLY A 37 3.45 22.49 9.12
N MET A 38 3.96 22.16 7.94
CA MET A 38 3.59 20.93 7.23
C MET A 38 4.79 19.99 7.06
N VAL A 39 4.60 18.72 7.36
CA VAL A 39 5.55 17.66 6.98
C VAL A 39 5.50 17.47 5.47
N ILE A 40 4.31 17.44 4.91
CA ILE A 40 4.03 17.43 3.47
C ILE A 40 2.65 18.02 3.25
N ASP A 41 2.48 18.75 2.15
CA ASP A 41 1.15 19.23 1.74
C ASP A 41 0.27 18.04 1.35
N PHE A 42 -0.95 17.98 1.87
CA PHE A 42 -1.89 16.91 1.56
C PHE A 42 -2.19 16.79 0.06
N VAL A 43 -2.23 17.90 -0.67
CA VAL A 43 -2.45 17.90 -2.12
C VAL A 43 -1.29 17.21 -2.83
N GLU A 44 -0.07 17.54 -2.44
CA GLU A 44 1.14 16.90 -2.99
C GLU A 44 1.16 15.40 -2.69
N LEU A 45 0.86 15.02 -1.45
CA LEU A 45 0.84 13.62 -1.05
C LEU A 45 -0.20 12.84 -1.86
N LYS A 46 -1.40 13.38 -2.00
CA LYS A 46 -2.46 12.74 -2.80
C LYS A 46 -2.06 12.58 -4.25
N GLN A 47 -1.44 13.60 -4.84
CA GLN A 47 -0.96 13.51 -6.22
C GLN A 47 0.07 12.40 -6.40
N LEU A 48 1.04 12.32 -5.50
CA LEU A 48 2.07 11.28 -5.56
C LEU A 48 1.47 9.88 -5.43
N VAL A 49 0.55 9.70 -4.50
CA VAL A 49 -0.13 8.41 -4.32
C VAL A 49 -0.95 8.06 -5.57
N ASN A 50 -1.68 9.01 -6.12
CA ASN A 50 -2.47 8.76 -7.34
C ASN A 50 -1.58 8.40 -8.53
N GLU A 51 -0.53 9.16 -8.77
CA GLU A 51 0.34 8.96 -9.94
C GLU A 51 1.20 7.70 -9.83
N LYS A 52 1.74 7.44 -8.66
CA LYS A 52 2.70 6.35 -8.45
C LYS A 52 2.07 5.02 -8.10
N VAL A 53 0.86 5.03 -7.56
CA VAL A 53 0.21 3.84 -7.03
C VAL A 53 -1.15 3.61 -7.67
N LEU A 54 -2.11 4.49 -7.41
CA LEU A 54 -3.51 4.23 -7.79
C LEU A 54 -3.69 4.15 -9.31
N ALA A 55 -2.98 4.96 -10.07
CA ALA A 55 -3.07 4.92 -11.54
C ALA A 55 -2.66 3.57 -12.11
N LEU A 56 -1.80 2.84 -11.43
CA LEU A 56 -1.33 1.52 -11.87
C LEU A 56 -2.16 0.37 -11.32
N LEU A 57 -2.68 0.50 -10.11
CA LEU A 57 -3.38 -0.59 -9.42
C LEU A 57 -4.88 -0.57 -9.65
N ASP A 58 -5.48 0.60 -9.82
CA ASP A 58 -6.93 0.72 -9.95
C ASP A 58 -7.42 0.05 -11.25
N HIS A 59 -8.45 -0.76 -11.12
CA HIS A 59 -9.03 -1.56 -12.22
C HIS A 59 -8.03 -2.50 -12.89
N SER A 60 -7.03 -2.97 -12.14
CA SER A 60 -6.00 -3.87 -12.66
C SER A 60 -6.23 -5.32 -12.26
N TYR A 61 -5.55 -6.21 -12.97
CA TYR A 61 -5.32 -7.56 -12.53
C TYR A 61 -3.93 -7.60 -11.87
N LEU A 62 -3.91 -7.68 -10.55
CA LEU A 62 -2.68 -7.49 -9.78
C LEU A 62 -1.60 -8.53 -10.09
N ASN A 63 -1.98 -9.74 -10.54
CA ASN A 63 -1.01 -10.77 -10.91
C ASN A 63 -0.15 -10.39 -12.12
N GLU A 64 -0.58 -9.42 -12.91
CA GLU A 64 0.25 -8.87 -14.00
C GLU A 64 1.29 -7.87 -13.50
N ILE A 65 1.11 -7.35 -12.30
CA ILE A 65 1.98 -6.34 -11.70
C ILE A 65 2.97 -6.96 -10.73
N MET A 66 2.51 -7.96 -9.97
CA MET A 66 3.36 -8.64 -8.98
C MET A 66 3.02 -10.13 -8.90
N PRO A 67 4.01 -10.99 -8.59
CA PRO A 67 3.82 -12.45 -8.69
C PRO A 67 2.77 -13.04 -7.74
N GLN A 68 2.72 -12.61 -6.52
CA GLN A 68 1.80 -13.15 -5.51
C GLN A 68 1.14 -11.98 -4.78
N PRO A 69 0.02 -11.45 -5.30
CA PRO A 69 -0.53 -10.19 -4.79
C PRO A 69 -1.36 -10.36 -3.52
N THR A 70 -0.70 -10.77 -2.46
CA THR A 70 -1.24 -10.71 -1.10
C THR A 70 -1.28 -9.25 -0.65
N ALA A 71 -2.04 -8.94 0.39
CA ALA A 71 -2.05 -7.59 0.96
C ALA A 71 -0.64 -7.17 1.40
N GLU A 72 0.16 -8.10 1.93
CA GLU A 72 1.55 -7.86 2.32
C GLU A 72 2.42 -7.45 1.12
N ASN A 73 2.31 -8.18 0.02
CA ASN A 73 3.09 -7.87 -1.18
C ASN A 73 2.61 -6.61 -1.88
N ILE A 74 1.32 -6.32 -1.83
CA ILE A 74 0.77 -5.06 -2.32
C ILE A 74 1.34 -3.88 -1.51
N ALA A 75 1.36 -4.00 -0.18
CA ALA A 75 1.89 -2.96 0.68
C ALA A 75 3.38 -2.71 0.41
N ARG A 76 4.15 -3.77 0.21
CA ARG A 76 5.57 -3.67 -0.13
C ARG A 76 5.78 -3.01 -1.49
N TRP A 77 4.99 -3.37 -2.49
CA TRP A 77 5.04 -2.77 -3.81
C TRP A 77 4.75 -1.26 -3.74
N ILE A 78 3.73 -0.88 -2.98
CA ILE A 78 3.38 0.53 -2.77
C ILE A 78 4.54 1.26 -2.08
N TRP A 79 5.11 0.68 -1.04
CA TRP A 79 6.27 1.22 -0.34
C TRP A 79 7.42 1.52 -1.32
N ASP A 80 7.77 0.53 -2.14
CA ASP A 80 8.88 0.65 -3.08
C ASP A 80 8.65 1.75 -4.12
N ARG A 81 7.40 2.03 -4.46
CA ARG A 81 7.05 3.11 -5.38
C ARG A 81 7.08 4.49 -4.74
N LEU A 82 6.73 4.59 -3.48
CA LEU A 82 6.56 5.87 -2.79
C LEU A 82 7.80 6.32 -2.01
N GLU A 83 8.53 5.40 -1.42
CA GLU A 83 9.68 5.74 -0.57
C GLU A 83 10.68 6.67 -1.27
N PRO A 84 11.15 6.38 -2.50
CA PRO A 84 12.13 7.24 -3.14
C PRO A 84 11.60 8.64 -3.48
N VAL A 85 10.31 8.79 -3.75
CA VAL A 85 9.74 10.09 -4.13
C VAL A 85 9.28 10.92 -2.92
N LEU A 86 9.10 10.30 -1.76
CA LEU A 86 8.70 10.98 -0.53
C LEU A 86 9.88 11.37 0.35
N LYS A 87 11.01 10.68 0.22
CA LYS A 87 12.17 10.89 1.07
C LYS A 87 12.86 12.23 0.79
N THR A 88 13.03 13.02 1.83
CA THR A 88 13.87 14.23 1.84
C THR A 88 14.70 14.24 3.12
N GLU A 89 15.50 15.28 3.32
CA GLU A 89 16.27 15.43 4.57
C GLU A 89 15.37 15.58 5.80
N LYS A 90 14.12 16.04 5.60
CA LYS A 90 13.21 16.39 6.69
C LYS A 90 12.04 15.43 6.85
N ARG A 91 11.82 14.53 5.90
CA ARG A 91 10.67 13.61 5.94
C ARG A 91 11.00 12.26 5.31
N ARG A 92 10.20 11.26 5.64
CA ARG A 92 10.30 9.94 5.01
C ARG A 92 8.96 9.21 5.09
N LEU A 93 8.79 8.24 4.22
CA LEU A 93 7.68 7.31 4.34
C LEU A 93 7.84 6.48 5.62
N TYR A 94 6.79 6.42 6.42
CA TYR A 94 6.80 5.71 7.68
C TYR A 94 6.10 4.36 7.60
N GLU A 95 4.92 4.33 6.99
CA GLU A 95 4.08 3.13 6.99
C GLU A 95 3.13 3.15 5.80
N VAL A 96 2.91 1.99 5.22
CA VAL A 96 1.87 1.75 4.23
C VAL A 96 0.92 0.70 4.81
N THR A 97 -0.36 1.02 4.89
CA THR A 97 -1.40 0.11 5.36
C THR A 97 -2.33 -0.20 4.21
N VAL A 98 -2.61 -1.49 3.99
CA VAL A 98 -3.49 -1.96 2.92
C VAL A 98 -4.61 -2.80 3.53
N TRP A 99 -5.85 -2.38 3.32
CA TRP A 99 -7.04 -3.15 3.66
C TRP A 99 -7.51 -3.93 2.44
N GLU A 100 -7.60 -5.23 2.57
CA GLU A 100 -8.19 -6.10 1.55
C GLU A 100 -9.71 -6.14 1.71
N THR A 101 -10.16 -6.13 2.97
CA THR A 101 -11.56 -5.99 3.34
C THR A 101 -11.67 -4.90 4.41
N ALA A 102 -12.89 -4.59 4.83
CA ALA A 102 -13.10 -3.60 5.89
C ALA A 102 -12.39 -3.96 7.20
N ASP A 103 -12.22 -5.25 7.46
CA ASP A 103 -11.73 -5.76 8.74
C ASP A 103 -10.33 -6.38 8.68
N SER A 104 -9.79 -6.61 7.49
CA SER A 104 -8.52 -7.33 7.32
C SER A 104 -7.50 -6.45 6.60
N PHE A 105 -6.38 -6.22 7.25
CA PHE A 105 -5.38 -5.31 6.73
C PHE A 105 -3.96 -5.70 7.14
N VAL A 106 -3.00 -5.13 6.45
CA VAL A 106 -1.57 -5.27 6.78
C VAL A 106 -0.93 -3.90 6.86
N SER A 107 0.12 -3.79 7.65
CA SER A 107 0.95 -2.59 7.73
C SER A 107 2.40 -2.95 7.46
N TYR A 108 3.07 -2.13 6.66
CA TYR A 108 4.46 -2.35 6.26
C TYR A 108 5.28 -1.08 6.48
N ARG A 109 6.46 -1.23 7.07
CA ARG A 109 7.36 -0.11 7.42
C ARG A 109 8.73 -0.19 6.75
N GLY A 110 8.84 -0.96 5.69
CA GLY A 110 10.09 -1.10 4.95
C GLY A 110 10.86 -2.37 5.32
N GLU A 111 11.96 -2.62 4.59
CA GLU A 111 12.82 -3.76 4.85
C GLU A 111 13.46 -3.67 6.22
N GLY A 112 13.62 -4.80 6.88
CA GLY A 112 14.16 -4.88 8.24
C GLY A 112 13.10 -4.73 9.32
N HIS A 113 11.86 -4.43 8.96
CA HIS A 113 10.72 -4.38 9.87
C HIS A 113 9.78 -5.54 9.59
N GLU A 114 9.18 -6.09 10.65
CA GLU A 114 8.18 -7.13 10.49
C GLU A 114 6.90 -6.55 9.90
N GLY A 115 6.30 -7.29 8.99
CA GLY A 115 4.95 -6.98 8.54
C GLY A 115 3.94 -7.25 9.64
N ARG A 116 2.92 -6.42 9.73
CA ARG A 116 1.83 -6.62 10.68
C ARG A 116 0.54 -6.89 9.90
N THR A 117 -0.06 -8.03 10.18
CA THR A 117 -1.34 -8.42 9.61
C THR A 117 -2.37 -8.36 10.72
N GLU A 118 -3.45 -7.64 10.50
CA GLU A 118 -4.48 -7.45 11.50
C GLU A 118 -5.87 -7.69 10.91
N SER A 119 -6.76 -8.13 11.77
CA SER A 119 -8.17 -8.27 11.45
C SER A 119 -8.97 -7.71 12.60
N GLU A 120 -9.85 -6.76 12.27
CA GLU A 120 -10.74 -6.17 13.27
C GLU A 120 -12.03 -6.97 13.30
N GLY A 121 -12.40 -7.47 14.48
CA GLY A 121 -13.68 -8.08 14.71
C GLY A 121 -14.77 -7.04 14.87
N GLN A 122 -16.00 -7.43 14.58
CA GLN A 122 -17.17 -6.58 14.79
C GLN A 122 -17.91 -6.93 16.06
#